data_67d70ae3478183ffd3daf7eca004bf5e
#
_entry.id   67d70ae3478183ffd3daf7eca004bf5e
#
_cell.length_a   1.000
_cell.length_b   1.000
_cell.length_c   1.000
_cell.angle_alpha   90.00
_cell.angle_beta   90.00
_cell.angle_gamma   90.00
#
_symmetry.space_group_name_H-M   'P 1'
#
loop_
_entity.id
_entity.type
_entity.pdbx_description
1 polymer ?
#
loop_
_entity_poly.entity_id
_entity_poly.type
_entity_poly.pdbx_seq_one_letter_code
_entity_poly.pdbx_strand_id
1 'polypeptide(L)'
;MDYFTLKFIINGFIISILLSLFIFLDILNLEYIANLSLISAIFGFYFLIKSSRQIWFWSGVFTGLFWFYWISFSLIYYNFAYLIPIEILGICLIYGFIFLAAGWLENIYIKAIFLLFASYIAPFGFDWLNFELIFVDTFFIPSIYTLALVLISIIIAIKFNIYFGISLLICSLAINYNYKTEPKSLPFDISLISTNISQDKIWERSTKDKIVKSNLDMIDQAISDGSRIVVLPESSFPLFLDHSEILLSVLKQKSYEIAIVAGALGTSDNKLYNSTYLFDKGEVKRLDKLILVPFGEEIPLPNFIKNLINKIFFDSAVDYSHANSVSDYEIDGVKIRNAICYEATRDELFVDKPKFMIAITNNAWFAPSTQPNLQSKLLKLKAYKYKTTIYHSVNGSPSQMITP
;
A
#
# COMPACT_ATOMS: atom_id res chain seq x y z
N MET A 1 1.00 -25.19 -29.24
CA MET A 1 -0.09 -24.89 -28.29
C MET A 1 -0.49 -23.46 -28.49
N ASP A 2 -1.74 -23.25 -28.79
CA ASP A 2 -2.23 -21.91 -29.08
C ASP A 2 -2.68 -21.25 -27.77
N TYR A 3 -1.87 -20.31 -27.24
CA TYR A 3 -2.20 -19.51 -26.05
C TYR A 3 -3.13 -18.35 -26.40
N PHE A 4 -3.26 -17.98 -27.66
CA PHE A 4 -3.97 -16.80 -28.13
C PHE A 4 -5.38 -17.09 -28.64
N THR A 5 -5.92 -18.26 -28.32
CA THR A 5 -7.33 -18.53 -28.60
C THR A 5 -8.23 -17.59 -27.82
N LEU A 6 -9.13 -16.90 -28.47
CA LEU A 6 -10.05 -15.91 -27.87
C LEU A 6 -10.76 -16.45 -26.61
N LYS A 7 -11.11 -17.74 -26.60
CA LYS A 7 -11.72 -18.42 -25.44
C LYS A 7 -10.83 -18.34 -24.19
N PHE A 8 -9.51 -18.52 -24.30
CA PHE A 8 -8.58 -18.45 -23.16
C PHE A 8 -8.43 -17.03 -22.64
N ILE A 9 -8.38 -16.07 -23.55
CA ILE A 9 -8.30 -14.65 -23.23
C ILE A 9 -9.55 -14.20 -22.45
N ILE A 10 -10.74 -14.51 -22.97
CA ILE A 10 -12.01 -14.14 -22.34
C ILE A 10 -12.15 -14.78 -20.95
N ASN A 11 -11.85 -16.09 -20.84
CA ASN A 11 -11.93 -16.75 -19.53
C ASN A 11 -10.93 -16.18 -18.53
N GLY A 12 -9.69 -15.89 -18.93
CA GLY A 12 -8.70 -15.25 -18.09
C GLY A 12 -9.15 -13.84 -17.64
N PHE A 13 -9.74 -13.08 -18.54
CA PHE A 13 -10.30 -11.76 -18.26
C PHE A 13 -11.43 -11.83 -17.22
N ILE A 14 -12.41 -12.71 -17.43
CA ILE A 14 -13.55 -12.89 -16.50
C ILE A 14 -13.05 -13.29 -15.11
N ILE A 15 -12.15 -14.28 -15.04
CA ILE A 15 -11.58 -14.75 -13.78
C ILE A 15 -10.86 -13.60 -13.05
N SER A 16 -10.07 -12.82 -13.76
CA SER A 16 -9.36 -11.67 -13.16
C SER A 16 -10.30 -10.59 -12.69
N ILE A 17 -11.40 -10.30 -13.39
CA ILE A 17 -12.45 -9.40 -12.89
C ILE A 17 -12.99 -9.94 -11.57
N LEU A 18 -13.36 -11.24 -11.52
CA LEU A 18 -13.91 -11.83 -10.31
C LEU A 18 -12.95 -11.73 -9.12
N LEU A 19 -11.65 -11.88 -9.33
CA LEU A 19 -10.62 -11.80 -8.31
C LEU A 19 -10.24 -10.37 -7.92
N SER A 20 -10.53 -9.38 -8.78
CA SER A 20 -10.11 -7.98 -8.60
C SER A 20 -11.27 -7.06 -8.18
N LEU A 21 -12.49 -7.56 -8.17
CA LEU A 21 -13.71 -6.75 -8.00
C LEU A 21 -13.69 -5.94 -6.68
N PHE A 22 -13.10 -6.50 -5.62
CA PHE A 22 -13.00 -5.85 -4.31
C PHE A 22 -12.19 -4.54 -4.33
N ILE A 23 -11.27 -4.37 -5.28
CA ILE A 23 -10.47 -3.14 -5.42
C ILE A 23 -11.33 -2.01 -6.01
N PHE A 24 -12.17 -2.34 -7.00
CA PHE A 24 -12.94 -1.37 -7.76
C PHE A 24 -14.27 -1.00 -7.07
N LEU A 25 -14.92 -1.96 -6.40
CA LEU A 25 -16.20 -1.72 -5.74
C LEU A 25 -16.06 -0.86 -4.47
N ASP A 26 -14.88 -0.80 -3.89
CA ASP A 26 -14.60 0.05 -2.73
C ASP A 26 -14.85 1.54 -3.02
N ILE A 27 -14.71 1.95 -4.28
CA ILE A 27 -15.02 3.31 -4.76
C ILE A 27 -16.50 3.67 -4.55
N LEU A 28 -17.39 2.67 -4.53
CA LEU A 28 -18.84 2.88 -4.40
C LEU A 28 -19.29 3.16 -2.96
N ASN A 29 -18.42 2.99 -1.95
CA ASN A 29 -18.69 3.22 -0.53
C ASN A 29 -20.01 2.61 -0.01
N LEU A 30 -20.40 1.43 -0.52
CA LEU A 30 -21.62 0.73 -0.12
C LEU A 30 -21.31 -0.30 0.97
N GLU A 31 -22.00 -0.23 2.10
CA GLU A 31 -21.72 -0.98 3.34
C GLU A 31 -21.59 -2.51 3.17
N TYR A 32 -22.31 -3.11 2.22
CA TYR A 32 -22.30 -4.57 2.00
C TYR A 32 -21.51 -5.01 0.77
N ILE A 33 -20.89 -4.09 0.04
CA ILE A 33 -20.28 -4.39 -1.25
C ILE A 33 -19.03 -5.29 -1.10
N ALA A 34 -18.32 -5.19 0.01
CA ALA A 34 -17.16 -6.03 0.31
C ALA A 34 -17.55 -7.52 0.39
N ASN A 35 -18.71 -7.84 0.97
CA ASN A 35 -19.21 -9.22 1.04
C ASN A 35 -19.64 -9.77 -0.33
N LEU A 36 -20.15 -8.92 -1.23
CA LEU A 36 -20.42 -9.32 -2.62
C LEU A 36 -19.14 -9.59 -3.39
N SER A 37 -18.12 -8.77 -3.18
CA SER A 37 -16.80 -8.98 -3.80
C SER A 37 -16.12 -10.26 -3.32
N LEU A 38 -16.31 -10.64 -2.06
CA LEU A 38 -15.86 -11.93 -1.53
C LEU A 38 -16.51 -13.11 -2.26
N ILE A 39 -17.83 -13.08 -2.48
CA ILE A 39 -18.53 -14.11 -3.24
C ILE A 39 -17.97 -14.22 -4.66
N SER A 40 -17.78 -13.08 -5.33
CA SER A 40 -17.15 -12.99 -6.64
C SER A 40 -15.78 -13.66 -6.66
N ALA A 41 -14.93 -13.35 -5.68
CA ALA A 41 -13.58 -13.92 -5.59
C ALA A 41 -13.56 -15.42 -5.34
N ILE A 42 -14.49 -15.95 -4.55
CA ILE A 42 -14.64 -17.40 -4.34
C ILE A 42 -14.94 -18.10 -5.68
N PHE A 43 -15.84 -17.56 -6.50
CA PHE A 43 -16.06 -18.07 -7.87
C PHE A 43 -14.80 -17.92 -8.73
N GLY A 44 -14.09 -16.79 -8.64
CA GLY A 44 -12.83 -16.57 -9.32
C GLY A 44 -11.79 -17.66 -9.00
N PHE A 45 -11.58 -17.98 -7.73
CA PHE A 45 -10.70 -19.07 -7.29
C PHE A 45 -11.16 -20.44 -7.81
N TYR A 46 -12.46 -20.73 -7.71
CA TYR A 46 -13.00 -22.00 -8.20
C TYR A 46 -12.73 -22.20 -9.69
N PHE A 47 -13.03 -21.20 -10.52
CA PHE A 47 -12.79 -21.26 -11.95
C PHE A 47 -11.29 -21.28 -12.28
N LEU A 48 -10.48 -20.50 -11.59
CA LEU A 48 -9.04 -20.44 -11.83
C LEU A 48 -8.37 -21.79 -11.52
N ILE A 49 -8.66 -22.41 -10.37
CA ILE A 49 -8.09 -23.70 -9.97
C ILE A 49 -8.45 -24.81 -10.96
N LYS A 50 -9.68 -24.80 -11.52
CA LYS A 50 -10.12 -25.77 -12.54
C LYS A 50 -9.55 -25.51 -13.93
N SER A 51 -9.05 -24.32 -14.20
CA SER A 51 -8.68 -23.90 -15.56
C SER A 51 -7.33 -24.45 -16.00
N SER A 52 -7.11 -24.46 -17.33
CA SER A 52 -5.84 -24.84 -17.96
C SER A 52 -4.76 -23.77 -17.76
N ARG A 53 -3.49 -24.15 -17.99
CA ARG A 53 -2.35 -23.23 -17.89
C ARG A 53 -2.44 -22.00 -18.79
N GLN A 54 -3.12 -22.10 -19.94
CA GLN A 54 -3.34 -20.94 -20.84
C GLN A 54 -4.26 -19.90 -20.19
N ILE A 55 -5.31 -20.35 -19.51
CA ILE A 55 -6.21 -19.47 -18.77
C ILE A 55 -5.48 -18.88 -17.56
N TRP A 56 -4.62 -19.64 -16.91
CA TRP A 56 -3.75 -19.12 -15.84
C TRP A 56 -2.88 -17.99 -16.33
N PHE A 57 -2.19 -18.15 -17.47
CA PHE A 57 -1.40 -17.07 -18.07
C PHE A 57 -2.22 -15.80 -18.27
N TRP A 58 -3.37 -15.90 -18.91
CA TRP A 58 -4.23 -14.75 -19.17
C TRP A 58 -4.84 -14.16 -17.88
N SER A 59 -5.17 -15.00 -16.91
CA SER A 59 -5.60 -14.53 -15.60
C SER A 59 -4.49 -13.71 -14.92
N GLY A 60 -3.23 -14.14 -15.01
CA GLY A 60 -2.11 -13.38 -14.51
C GLY A 60 -1.93 -12.05 -15.24
N VAL A 61 -1.99 -12.05 -16.58
CA VAL A 61 -1.91 -10.84 -17.42
C VAL A 61 -2.94 -9.79 -16.96
N PHE A 62 -4.20 -10.19 -16.82
CA PHE A 62 -5.26 -9.25 -16.42
C PHE A 62 -5.25 -8.94 -14.91
N THR A 63 -4.77 -9.82 -14.05
CA THR A 63 -4.54 -9.50 -12.64
C THR A 63 -3.45 -8.44 -12.52
N GLY A 64 -2.34 -8.58 -13.24
CA GLY A 64 -1.30 -7.55 -13.31
C GLY A 64 -1.86 -6.20 -13.77
N LEU A 65 -2.72 -6.21 -14.81
CA LEU A 65 -3.39 -5.01 -15.29
C LEU A 65 -4.27 -4.38 -14.20
N PHE A 66 -5.23 -5.12 -13.64
CA PHE A 66 -6.23 -4.55 -12.73
C PHE A 66 -5.67 -4.12 -11.38
N TRP A 67 -4.63 -4.81 -10.88
CA TRP A 67 -4.07 -4.49 -9.57
C TRP A 67 -2.97 -3.42 -9.64
N PHE A 68 -2.23 -3.32 -10.77
CA PHE A 68 -0.96 -2.60 -10.79
C PHE A 68 -0.76 -1.63 -11.96
N TYR A 69 -1.78 -1.39 -12.82
CA TYR A 69 -1.68 -0.43 -13.93
C TYR A 69 -1.23 0.96 -13.48
N TRP A 70 -1.58 1.34 -12.27
CA TRP A 70 -1.31 2.66 -11.70
C TRP A 70 0.17 2.92 -11.40
N ILE A 71 1.00 1.88 -11.29
CA ILE A 71 2.46 2.03 -11.07
C ILE A 71 3.05 2.91 -12.18
N SER A 72 2.61 2.71 -13.42
CA SER A 72 3.07 3.47 -14.59
C SER A 72 2.71 4.96 -14.56
N PHE A 73 1.77 5.39 -13.70
CA PHE A 73 1.38 6.81 -13.63
C PHE A 73 2.49 7.70 -13.08
N SER A 74 3.43 7.16 -12.32
CA SER A 74 4.64 7.88 -11.90
C SER A 74 5.44 8.42 -13.07
N LEU A 75 5.43 7.77 -14.23
CA LEU A 75 6.13 8.20 -15.43
C LEU A 75 5.65 9.58 -15.96
N ILE A 76 4.43 9.99 -15.64
CA ILE A 76 3.88 11.30 -15.99
C ILE A 76 4.78 12.42 -15.44
N TYR A 77 5.23 12.26 -14.20
CA TYR A 77 5.99 13.28 -13.48
C TYR A 77 7.49 13.32 -13.85
N TYR A 78 7.95 12.26 -14.54
CA TYR A 78 9.31 12.19 -15.10
C TYR A 78 9.38 12.57 -16.58
N ASN A 79 8.27 13.08 -17.18
CA ASN A 79 8.13 13.36 -18.61
C ASN A 79 8.25 12.13 -19.54
N PHE A 80 8.00 10.94 -19.02
CA PHE A 80 8.02 9.66 -19.73
C PHE A 80 6.63 9.08 -19.97
N ALA A 81 5.58 9.88 -19.99
CA ALA A 81 4.21 9.44 -20.18
C ALA A 81 4.00 8.52 -21.42
N TYR A 82 4.81 8.70 -22.47
CA TYR A 82 4.78 7.86 -23.65
C TYR A 82 5.23 6.41 -23.39
N LEU A 83 5.90 6.10 -22.28
CA LEU A 83 6.31 4.76 -21.88
C LEU A 83 5.22 4.02 -21.06
N ILE A 84 4.15 4.69 -20.62
CA ILE A 84 3.07 4.09 -19.84
C ILE A 84 2.53 2.80 -20.47
N PRO A 85 2.19 2.73 -21.77
CA PRO A 85 1.69 1.49 -22.37
C PRO A 85 2.71 0.34 -22.33
N ILE A 86 4.00 0.65 -22.44
CA ILE A 86 5.08 -0.33 -22.41
C ILE A 86 5.26 -0.89 -20.99
N GLU A 87 5.23 -0.02 -19.99
CA GLU A 87 5.34 -0.43 -18.59
C GLU A 87 4.13 -1.26 -18.14
N ILE A 88 2.90 -0.85 -18.50
CA ILE A 88 1.70 -1.64 -18.26
C ILE A 88 1.82 -3.03 -18.91
N LEU A 89 2.27 -3.11 -20.16
CA LEU A 89 2.50 -4.38 -20.84
C LEU A 89 3.54 -5.23 -20.09
N GLY A 90 4.62 -4.62 -19.64
CA GLY A 90 5.66 -5.28 -18.84
C GLY A 90 5.09 -5.88 -17.55
N ILE A 91 4.32 -5.10 -16.79
CA ILE A 91 3.63 -5.55 -15.57
C ILE A 91 2.69 -6.73 -15.89
N CYS A 92 1.86 -6.59 -16.92
CA CYS A 92 0.96 -7.65 -17.37
C CYS A 92 1.70 -8.96 -17.67
N LEU A 93 2.82 -8.88 -18.39
CA LEU A 93 3.61 -10.06 -18.76
C LEU A 93 4.29 -10.70 -17.52
N ILE A 94 4.83 -9.90 -16.59
CA ILE A 94 5.44 -10.40 -15.35
C ILE A 94 4.42 -11.25 -14.59
N TYR A 95 3.23 -10.73 -14.32
CA TYR A 95 2.19 -11.49 -13.62
C TYR A 95 1.64 -12.64 -14.47
N GLY A 96 1.55 -12.47 -15.79
CA GLY A 96 1.20 -13.54 -16.72
C GLY A 96 2.13 -14.75 -16.60
N PHE A 97 3.44 -14.53 -16.58
CA PHE A 97 4.44 -15.60 -16.43
C PHE A 97 4.45 -16.20 -15.03
N ILE A 98 4.26 -15.39 -13.97
CA ILE A 98 4.14 -15.87 -12.59
C ILE A 98 2.95 -16.84 -12.47
N PHE A 99 1.79 -16.46 -13.00
CA PHE A 99 0.60 -17.32 -12.98
C PHE A 99 0.77 -18.54 -13.90
N LEU A 100 1.40 -18.39 -15.06
CA LEU A 100 1.73 -19.51 -15.93
C LEU A 100 2.59 -20.56 -15.21
N ALA A 101 3.61 -20.13 -14.47
CA ALA A 101 4.47 -21.03 -13.70
C ALA A 101 3.66 -21.83 -12.67
N ALA A 102 2.73 -21.19 -11.97
CA ALA A 102 1.82 -21.84 -11.03
C ALA A 102 0.84 -22.83 -11.72
N GLY A 103 0.34 -22.45 -12.89
CA GLY A 103 -0.57 -23.26 -13.69
C GLY A 103 0.09 -24.39 -14.49
N TRP A 104 1.42 -24.38 -14.59
CA TRP A 104 2.17 -25.24 -15.53
C TRP A 104 1.94 -26.74 -15.31
N LEU A 105 1.95 -27.19 -14.07
CA LEU A 105 1.76 -28.60 -13.73
C LEU A 105 0.30 -29.06 -13.77
N GLU A 106 -0.64 -28.16 -14.01
CA GLU A 106 -2.09 -28.40 -14.05
C GLU A 106 -2.64 -29.15 -12.81
N ASN A 107 -1.92 -29.07 -11.70
CA ASN A 107 -2.26 -29.71 -10.43
C ASN A 107 -3.04 -28.74 -9.53
N ILE A 108 -4.26 -29.13 -9.14
CA ILE A 108 -5.16 -28.27 -8.34
C ILE A 108 -4.58 -27.89 -6.97
N TYR A 109 -3.77 -28.76 -6.37
CA TYR A 109 -3.15 -28.50 -5.06
C TYR A 109 -2.03 -27.47 -5.18
N ILE A 110 -1.19 -27.59 -6.22
CA ILE A 110 -0.12 -26.61 -6.49
C ILE A 110 -0.71 -25.24 -6.80
N LYS A 111 -1.78 -25.19 -7.58
CA LYS A 111 -2.53 -23.97 -7.88
C LYS A 111 -3.08 -23.30 -6.61
N ALA A 112 -3.66 -24.07 -5.70
CA ALA A 112 -4.16 -23.57 -4.43
C ALA A 112 -3.03 -23.09 -3.49
N ILE A 113 -1.92 -23.81 -3.42
CA ILE A 113 -0.71 -23.41 -2.66
C ILE A 113 -0.17 -22.11 -3.19
N PHE A 114 -0.08 -21.93 -4.52
CA PHE A 114 0.32 -20.65 -5.10
C PHE A 114 -0.59 -19.50 -4.67
N LEU A 115 -1.91 -19.68 -4.75
CA LEU A 115 -2.88 -18.64 -4.34
C LEU A 115 -2.76 -18.31 -2.84
N LEU A 116 -2.49 -19.33 -2.01
CA LEU A 116 -2.30 -19.15 -0.57
C LEU A 116 -1.04 -18.31 -0.24
N PHE A 117 0.03 -18.54 -0.99
CA PHE A 117 1.32 -17.92 -0.72
C PHE A 117 1.68 -16.81 -1.74
N ALA A 118 0.71 -16.30 -2.49
CA ALA A 118 0.94 -15.26 -3.49
C ALA A 118 1.56 -13.97 -2.91
N SER A 119 1.24 -13.65 -1.64
CA SER A 119 1.79 -12.48 -0.93
C SER A 119 3.30 -12.53 -0.68
N TYR A 120 3.91 -13.72 -0.80
CA TYR A 120 5.38 -13.88 -0.71
C TYR A 120 6.08 -13.74 -2.07
N ILE A 121 5.32 -13.57 -3.15
CA ILE A 121 5.85 -13.35 -4.49
C ILE A 121 5.96 -11.85 -4.72
N ALA A 122 7.17 -11.36 -4.62
CA ALA A 122 7.47 -9.93 -4.68
C ALA A 122 8.39 -9.62 -5.88
N PRO A 123 7.85 -9.53 -7.11
CA PRO A 123 8.66 -9.15 -8.25
C PRO A 123 9.31 -7.79 -8.00
N PHE A 124 10.63 -7.72 -8.12
CA PHE A 124 11.43 -6.54 -7.85
C PHE A 124 11.26 -5.94 -6.42
N GLY A 125 10.85 -6.78 -5.45
CA GLY A 125 10.59 -6.35 -4.08
C GLY A 125 9.18 -5.82 -3.82
N PHE A 126 8.28 -5.78 -4.82
CA PHE A 126 6.92 -5.28 -4.70
C PHE A 126 5.93 -6.41 -4.35
N ASP A 127 5.42 -6.44 -3.11
CA ASP A 127 4.69 -7.58 -2.50
C ASP A 127 3.18 -7.36 -2.34
N TRP A 128 2.57 -6.50 -3.13
CA TRP A 128 1.14 -6.15 -2.96
C TRP A 128 0.15 -7.17 -3.55
N LEU A 129 0.61 -8.25 -4.21
CA LEU A 129 -0.27 -9.34 -4.65
C LEU A 129 -0.64 -10.21 -3.44
N ASN A 130 -1.70 -9.85 -2.74
CA ASN A 130 -2.13 -10.54 -1.54
C ASN A 130 -3.65 -10.84 -1.57
N PHE A 131 -4.02 -12.13 -1.70
CA PHE A 131 -5.42 -12.53 -1.75
C PHE A 131 -6.14 -12.52 -0.40
N GLU A 132 -5.43 -12.32 0.72
CA GLU A 132 -6.07 -12.09 2.03
C GLU A 132 -6.86 -10.76 2.04
N LEU A 133 -6.53 -9.82 1.14
CA LEU A 133 -7.22 -8.54 1.00
C LEU A 133 -8.71 -8.67 0.66
N ILE A 134 -9.10 -9.80 0.08
CA ILE A 134 -10.51 -10.11 -0.25
C ILE A 134 -11.38 -10.14 1.01
N PHE A 135 -10.81 -10.45 2.18
CA PHE A 135 -11.54 -10.51 3.46
C PHE A 135 -11.57 -9.17 4.20
N VAL A 136 -10.76 -8.19 3.78
CA VAL A 136 -10.75 -6.86 4.39
C VAL A 136 -12.10 -6.16 4.15
N ASP A 137 -12.62 -5.49 5.17
CA ASP A 137 -13.93 -4.84 5.20
C ASP A 137 -15.12 -5.80 5.08
N THR A 138 -14.91 -7.13 5.17
CA THR A 138 -15.95 -8.15 5.26
C THR A 138 -16.22 -8.55 6.73
N PHE A 139 -17.22 -9.41 6.94
CA PHE A 139 -17.49 -10.00 8.25
C PHE A 139 -16.48 -11.07 8.66
N PHE A 140 -15.51 -11.41 7.83
CA PHE A 140 -14.57 -12.49 8.07
C PHE A 140 -13.18 -11.96 8.42
N ILE A 141 -12.45 -12.79 9.13
CA ILE A 141 -11.08 -12.47 9.56
C ILE A 141 -10.16 -12.38 8.33
N PRO A 142 -9.51 -11.25 8.05
CA PRO A 142 -8.54 -11.13 6.98
C PRO A 142 -7.24 -11.83 7.39
N SER A 143 -7.11 -13.11 7.05
CA SER A 143 -5.96 -13.92 7.42
C SER A 143 -5.67 -15.04 6.41
N ILE A 144 -4.41 -15.49 6.41
CA ILE A 144 -3.98 -16.65 5.63
C ILE A 144 -4.77 -17.93 6.00
N TYR A 145 -5.22 -18.05 7.26
CA TYR A 145 -6.02 -19.19 7.71
C TYR A 145 -7.40 -19.19 7.06
N THR A 146 -8.07 -18.04 6.99
CA THR A 146 -9.36 -17.89 6.31
C THR A 146 -9.21 -18.23 4.82
N LEU A 147 -8.17 -17.69 4.17
CA LEU A 147 -7.88 -18.01 2.77
C LEU A 147 -7.61 -19.49 2.57
N ALA A 148 -6.82 -20.12 3.44
CA ALA A 148 -6.54 -21.57 3.38
C ALA A 148 -7.83 -22.40 3.47
N LEU A 149 -8.71 -22.09 4.42
CA LEU A 149 -9.99 -22.80 4.58
C LEU A 149 -10.90 -22.64 3.35
N VAL A 150 -10.96 -21.47 2.76
CA VAL A 150 -11.70 -21.21 1.51
C VAL A 150 -11.12 -22.04 0.37
N LEU A 151 -9.80 -22.05 0.18
CA LEU A 151 -9.15 -22.82 -0.88
C LEU A 151 -9.32 -24.35 -0.66
N ILE A 152 -9.23 -24.85 0.57
CA ILE A 152 -9.50 -26.25 0.90
C ILE A 152 -10.95 -26.60 0.56
N SER A 153 -11.91 -25.74 0.90
CA SER A 153 -13.32 -25.95 0.58
C SER A 153 -13.55 -26.06 -0.94
N ILE A 154 -12.86 -25.21 -1.70
CA ILE A 154 -12.89 -25.22 -3.17
C ILE A 154 -12.28 -26.53 -3.72
N ILE A 155 -11.15 -27.00 -3.20
CA ILE A 155 -10.53 -28.26 -3.61
C ILE A 155 -11.48 -29.43 -3.36
N ILE A 156 -12.13 -29.44 -2.20
CA ILE A 156 -13.11 -30.49 -1.84
C ILE A 156 -14.32 -30.45 -2.78
N ALA A 157 -14.83 -29.26 -3.09
CA ALA A 157 -15.91 -29.08 -4.05
C ALA A 157 -15.56 -29.64 -5.46
N ILE A 158 -14.30 -29.42 -5.88
CA ILE A 158 -13.82 -29.90 -7.20
C ILE A 158 -13.60 -31.40 -7.24
N LYS A 159 -12.99 -31.94 -6.18
CA LYS A 159 -12.51 -33.35 -6.16
C LYS A 159 -13.57 -34.38 -5.77
N PHE A 160 -14.40 -34.04 -4.79
CA PHE A 160 -15.30 -34.99 -4.15
C PHE A 160 -16.77 -34.67 -4.42
N ASN A 161 -17.28 -33.59 -3.81
CA ASN A 161 -18.67 -33.23 -3.89
C ASN A 161 -18.86 -31.72 -3.67
N ILE A 162 -19.61 -31.10 -4.58
CA ILE A 162 -19.88 -29.64 -4.53
C ILE A 162 -20.63 -29.25 -3.24
N TYR A 163 -21.61 -30.04 -2.81
CA TYR A 163 -22.41 -29.72 -1.61
C TYR A 163 -21.57 -29.83 -0.33
N PHE A 164 -20.67 -30.83 -0.27
CA PHE A 164 -19.76 -30.95 0.87
C PHE A 164 -18.75 -29.82 0.92
N GLY A 165 -18.23 -29.39 -0.24
CA GLY A 165 -17.37 -28.19 -0.34
C GLY A 165 -18.09 -26.92 0.10
N ILE A 166 -19.33 -26.71 -0.33
CA ILE A 166 -20.14 -25.56 0.08
C ILE A 166 -20.40 -25.59 1.59
N SER A 167 -20.75 -26.74 2.16
CA SER A 167 -20.98 -26.89 3.60
C SER A 167 -19.72 -26.55 4.40
N LEU A 168 -18.56 -27.05 3.97
CA LEU A 168 -17.28 -26.74 4.60
C LEU A 168 -16.92 -25.26 4.46
N LEU A 169 -17.22 -24.63 3.32
CA LEU A 169 -17.05 -23.19 3.11
C LEU A 169 -17.89 -22.38 4.10
N ILE A 170 -19.16 -22.71 4.25
CA ILE A 170 -20.05 -22.04 5.20
C ILE A 170 -19.53 -22.20 6.63
N CYS A 171 -19.14 -23.43 7.03
CA CYS A 171 -18.57 -23.67 8.35
C CYS A 171 -17.26 -22.87 8.57
N SER A 172 -16.38 -22.86 7.58
CA SER A 172 -15.09 -22.16 7.70
C SER A 172 -15.27 -20.63 7.79
N LEU A 173 -16.22 -20.08 7.06
CA LEU A 173 -16.56 -18.65 7.17
C LEU A 173 -17.22 -18.35 8.53
N ALA A 174 -18.11 -19.22 9.03
CA ALA A 174 -18.73 -19.06 10.33
C ALA A 174 -17.70 -19.08 11.49
N ILE A 175 -16.70 -19.96 11.43
CA ILE A 175 -15.62 -20.02 12.43
C ILE A 175 -14.74 -18.78 12.38
N ASN A 176 -14.54 -18.22 11.20
CA ASN A 176 -13.70 -17.04 10.99
C ASN A 176 -14.51 -15.74 10.96
N TYR A 177 -15.69 -15.73 11.60
CA TYR A 177 -16.46 -14.50 11.74
C TYR A 177 -15.72 -13.50 12.63
N ASN A 178 -15.55 -12.28 12.14
CA ASN A 178 -14.84 -11.23 12.85
C ASN A 178 -15.78 -10.47 13.78
N TYR A 179 -15.65 -10.70 15.07
CA TYR A 179 -16.36 -9.92 16.08
C TYR A 179 -15.61 -8.61 16.32
N LYS A 180 -16.27 -7.50 16.04
CA LYS A 180 -15.70 -6.15 16.29
C LYS A 180 -15.36 -6.03 17.77
N THR A 181 -14.11 -5.67 18.06
CA THR A 181 -13.63 -5.35 19.41
C THR A 181 -13.41 -3.85 19.51
N GLU A 182 -13.50 -3.30 20.72
CA GLU A 182 -13.14 -1.89 20.95
C GLU A 182 -11.68 -1.64 20.52
N PRO A 183 -11.45 -0.68 19.60
CA PRO A 183 -10.11 -0.37 19.12
C PRO A 183 -9.30 0.33 20.22
N LYS A 184 -8.03 0.01 20.34
CA LYS A 184 -7.10 0.76 21.15
C LYS A 184 -6.68 2.02 20.42
N SER A 185 -6.99 3.20 20.98
CA SER A 185 -6.53 4.50 20.46
C SER A 185 -5.38 5.05 21.31
N LEU A 186 -4.71 6.05 20.78
CA LEU A 186 -3.78 6.88 21.56
C LEU A 186 -4.54 7.54 22.72
N PRO A 187 -3.89 7.72 23.89
CA PRO A 187 -4.54 8.31 25.08
C PRO A 187 -4.70 9.83 25.01
N PHE A 188 -4.51 10.42 23.86
CA PHE A 188 -4.60 11.86 23.60
C PHE A 188 -5.14 12.12 22.20
N ASP A 189 -5.66 13.33 21.96
CA ASP A 189 -6.26 13.72 20.69
C ASP A 189 -5.20 13.95 19.63
N ILE A 190 -5.52 13.48 18.42
CA ILE A 190 -4.66 13.55 17.23
C ILE A 190 -5.43 14.14 16.05
N SER A 191 -4.87 15.15 15.42
CA SER A 191 -5.35 15.73 14.17
C SER A 191 -4.62 15.11 12.98
N LEU A 192 -5.33 14.35 12.16
CA LEU A 192 -4.81 13.76 10.92
C LEU A 192 -5.16 14.65 9.74
N ILE A 193 -4.18 15.30 9.15
CA ILE A 193 -4.38 16.23 8.05
C ILE A 193 -4.51 15.45 6.73
N SER A 194 -5.55 15.74 5.95
CA SER A 194 -5.67 15.34 4.55
C SER A 194 -5.38 16.54 3.67
N THR A 195 -4.53 16.37 2.67
CA THR A 195 -4.30 17.36 1.63
C THR A 195 -4.64 16.80 0.24
N ASN A 196 -4.88 17.66 -0.72
CA ASN A 196 -5.14 17.27 -2.11
C ASN A 196 -4.31 18.14 -3.07
N ILE A 197 -3.01 18.09 -2.89
CA ILE A 197 -2.05 18.82 -3.71
C ILE A 197 -1.55 17.88 -4.79
N SER A 198 -1.75 18.23 -6.06
CA SER A 198 -1.30 17.40 -7.17
C SER A 198 0.24 17.34 -7.23
N GLN A 199 0.77 16.18 -7.62
CA GLN A 199 2.20 15.89 -7.55
C GLN A 199 3.08 16.85 -8.36
N ASP A 200 2.61 17.31 -9.52
CA ASP A 200 3.29 18.31 -10.35
C ASP A 200 3.48 19.66 -9.64
N LYS A 201 2.57 20.03 -8.73
CA LYS A 201 2.58 21.30 -8.01
C LYS A 201 3.38 21.28 -6.71
N ILE A 202 3.59 20.12 -6.10
CA ILE A 202 4.29 20.01 -4.81
C ILE A 202 5.68 20.64 -4.89
N TRP A 203 6.42 20.34 -5.96
CA TRP A 203 7.81 20.80 -6.12
C TRP A 203 7.97 22.08 -6.94
N GLU A 204 6.86 22.63 -7.42
CA GLU A 204 6.86 23.84 -8.22
C GLU A 204 7.21 25.06 -7.33
N ARG A 205 8.20 25.84 -7.75
CA ARG A 205 8.71 26.96 -6.97
C ARG A 205 7.65 28.02 -6.65
N SER A 206 6.69 28.21 -7.56
CA SER A 206 5.59 29.19 -7.44
C SER A 206 4.53 28.80 -6.39
N THR A 207 4.41 27.52 -6.06
CA THR A 207 3.40 27.00 -5.11
C THR A 207 3.97 26.68 -3.73
N LYS A 208 5.29 26.51 -3.62
CA LYS A 208 5.98 26.09 -2.41
C LYS A 208 5.63 26.94 -1.18
N ASP A 209 5.70 28.26 -1.28
CA ASP A 209 5.42 29.17 -0.16
C ASP A 209 3.94 29.08 0.27
N LYS A 210 3.03 28.88 -0.69
CA LYS A 210 1.60 28.68 -0.41
C LYS A 210 1.35 27.36 0.31
N ILE A 211 2.05 26.30 -0.09
CA ILE A 211 1.96 24.99 0.58
C ILE A 211 2.46 25.07 2.01
N VAL A 212 3.64 25.68 2.21
CA VAL A 212 4.21 25.89 3.54
C VAL A 212 3.26 26.69 4.42
N LYS A 213 2.74 27.83 3.92
CA LYS A 213 1.79 28.64 4.66
C LYS A 213 0.52 27.86 5.01
N SER A 214 -0.09 27.17 4.05
CA SER A 214 -1.30 26.35 4.29
C SER A 214 -1.07 25.28 5.36
N ASN A 215 0.09 24.63 5.37
CA ASN A 215 0.42 23.62 6.38
C ASN A 215 0.63 24.26 7.77
N LEU A 216 1.22 25.46 7.85
CA LEU A 216 1.31 26.20 9.10
C LEU A 216 -0.07 26.61 9.62
N ASP A 217 -0.97 27.07 8.74
CA ASP A 217 -2.36 27.41 9.10
C ASP A 217 -3.12 26.18 9.62
N MET A 218 -2.90 24.97 9.04
CA MET A 218 -3.49 23.72 9.53
C MET A 218 -2.93 23.32 10.92
N ILE A 219 -1.65 23.57 11.18
CA ILE A 219 -1.06 23.36 12.52
C ILE A 219 -1.72 24.29 13.53
N ASP A 220 -1.91 25.59 13.19
CA ASP A 220 -2.57 26.56 14.06
C ASP A 220 -4.03 26.18 14.34
N GLN A 221 -4.72 25.65 13.35
CA GLN A 221 -6.07 25.12 13.56
C GLN A 221 -6.07 23.93 14.53
N ALA A 222 -5.13 22.98 14.38
CA ALA A 222 -5.03 21.82 15.28
C ALA A 222 -4.69 22.24 16.73
N ILE A 223 -3.88 23.29 16.92
CA ILE A 223 -3.64 23.89 18.23
C ILE A 223 -4.94 24.46 18.79
N SER A 224 -5.68 25.22 17.99
CA SER A 224 -6.96 25.83 18.40
C SER A 224 -8.01 24.80 18.77
N ASP A 225 -8.00 23.64 18.08
CA ASP A 225 -8.88 22.49 18.35
C ASP A 225 -8.48 21.68 19.60
N GLY A 226 -7.35 22.01 20.20
CA GLY A 226 -6.85 21.34 21.43
C GLY A 226 -6.20 19.98 21.19
N SER A 227 -5.80 19.67 19.95
CA SER A 227 -5.12 18.41 19.64
C SER A 227 -3.74 18.36 20.31
N ARG A 228 -3.33 17.19 20.81
CA ARG A 228 -1.98 16.97 21.35
C ARG A 228 -0.94 16.73 20.24
N ILE A 229 -1.38 16.16 19.13
CA ILE A 229 -0.54 15.87 17.97
C ILE A 229 -1.26 16.31 16.70
N VAL A 230 -0.52 16.94 15.78
CA VAL A 230 -0.92 17.12 14.38
C VAL A 230 0.00 16.32 13.46
N VAL A 231 -0.58 15.58 12.52
CA VAL A 231 0.15 14.78 11.54
C VAL A 231 -0.15 15.29 10.14
N LEU A 232 0.87 15.80 9.49
CA LEU A 232 0.82 16.24 8.10
C LEU A 232 1.31 15.10 7.18
N PRO A 233 0.86 15.05 5.91
CA PRO A 233 1.28 14.04 4.95
C PRO A 233 2.77 14.03 4.61
N GLU A 234 3.20 13.00 3.90
CA GLU A 234 4.50 12.93 3.24
C GLU A 234 4.70 14.11 2.29
N SER A 235 5.91 14.68 2.27
CA SER A 235 6.27 15.86 1.46
C SER A 235 5.41 17.11 1.76
N SER A 236 4.84 17.21 2.95
CA SER A 236 4.07 18.38 3.37
C SER A 236 4.93 19.65 3.35
N PHE A 237 6.20 19.56 3.68
CA PHE A 237 7.17 20.61 3.45
C PHE A 237 8.10 20.21 2.30
N PRO A 238 7.83 20.67 1.05
CA PRO A 238 8.57 20.25 -0.14
C PRO A 238 9.91 20.98 -0.25
N LEU A 239 10.80 20.72 0.69
CA LEU A 239 12.11 21.34 0.80
C LEU A 239 13.05 20.49 1.67
N PHE A 240 14.33 20.83 1.66
CA PHE A 240 15.30 20.33 2.62
C PHE A 240 15.10 21.05 3.95
N LEU A 241 14.40 20.41 4.87
CA LEU A 241 13.99 21.08 6.11
C LEU A 241 15.18 21.38 7.02
N ASP A 242 16.18 20.52 7.02
CA ASP A 242 17.46 20.73 7.72
C ASP A 242 18.27 21.94 7.23
N HIS A 243 17.97 22.46 6.02
CA HIS A 243 18.59 23.67 5.48
C HIS A 243 17.69 24.94 5.61
N SER A 244 16.54 24.81 6.28
CA SER A 244 15.52 25.88 6.37
C SER A 244 15.41 26.41 7.79
N GLU A 245 16.43 27.12 8.28
CA GLU A 245 16.53 27.60 9.68
C GLU A 245 15.29 28.35 10.17
N ILE A 246 14.71 29.20 9.32
CA ILE A 246 13.52 30.00 9.68
C ILE A 246 12.33 29.06 9.93
N LEU A 247 12.05 28.14 9.01
CA LEU A 247 10.93 27.22 9.14
C LEU A 247 11.14 26.25 10.31
N LEU A 248 12.36 25.75 10.51
CA LEU A 248 12.72 24.94 11.69
C LEU A 248 12.44 25.69 12.98
N SER A 249 12.81 26.98 13.07
CA SER A 249 12.56 27.80 14.26
C SER A 249 11.06 27.99 14.51
N VAL A 250 10.27 28.26 13.47
CA VAL A 250 8.81 28.40 13.57
C VAL A 250 8.16 27.11 14.05
N LEU A 251 8.54 25.96 13.46
CA LEU A 251 7.99 24.65 13.84
C LEU A 251 8.38 24.25 15.27
N LYS A 252 9.63 24.52 15.69
CA LYS A 252 10.07 24.33 17.08
C LYS A 252 9.28 25.20 18.05
N GLN A 253 9.01 26.45 17.72
CA GLN A 253 8.21 27.33 18.56
C GLN A 253 6.78 26.81 18.72
N LYS A 254 6.12 26.42 17.62
CA LYS A 254 4.77 25.83 17.67
C LYS A 254 4.73 24.50 18.45
N SER A 255 5.84 23.76 18.45
CA SER A 255 5.90 22.47 19.12
C SER A 255 5.90 22.53 20.67
N TYR A 256 5.96 23.71 21.27
CA TYR A 256 5.67 23.88 22.69
C TYR A 256 4.17 23.72 23.01
N GLU A 257 3.29 23.93 22.01
CA GLU A 257 1.84 23.83 22.16
C GLU A 257 1.29 22.49 21.65
N ILE A 258 1.85 21.95 20.56
CA ILE A 258 1.39 20.72 19.90
C ILE A 258 2.56 19.94 19.33
N ALA A 259 2.57 18.60 19.47
CA ALA A 259 3.54 17.77 18.74
C ALA A 259 3.22 17.79 17.24
N ILE A 260 4.23 18.00 16.39
CA ILE A 260 4.07 18.09 14.93
C ILE A 260 4.83 16.94 14.28
N VAL A 261 4.13 16.13 13.49
CA VAL A 261 4.70 15.09 12.64
C VAL A 261 4.51 15.51 11.19
N ALA A 262 5.60 15.68 10.44
CA ALA A 262 5.53 16.22 9.08
C ALA A 262 6.58 15.58 8.16
N GLY A 263 6.22 15.39 6.87
CA GLY A 263 7.12 14.88 5.86
C GLY A 263 7.91 15.98 5.17
N ALA A 264 9.23 15.79 5.03
CA ALA A 264 10.11 16.67 4.26
C ALA A 264 11.36 15.91 3.80
N LEU A 265 12.18 16.52 2.94
CA LEU A 265 13.49 15.99 2.59
C LEU A 265 14.52 16.32 3.66
N GLY A 266 15.48 15.41 3.85
CA GLY A 266 16.65 15.61 4.68
C GLY A 266 17.93 15.24 3.94
N THR A 267 19.06 15.77 4.40
CA THR A 267 20.39 15.45 3.88
C THR A 267 21.33 15.03 5.00
N SER A 268 22.24 14.13 4.72
CA SER A 268 23.36 13.76 5.58
C SER A 268 24.46 13.12 4.73
N ASP A 269 25.72 13.55 4.94
CA ASP A 269 26.87 12.99 4.22
C ASP A 269 26.70 12.96 2.68
N ASN A 270 26.17 14.05 2.12
CA ASN A 270 25.84 14.17 0.69
C ASN A 270 24.80 13.14 0.19
N LYS A 271 24.02 12.54 1.08
CA LYS A 271 22.93 11.62 0.77
C LYS A 271 21.60 12.29 0.99
N LEU A 272 20.63 11.94 0.14
CA LEU A 272 19.26 12.43 0.16
C LEU A 272 18.34 11.42 0.86
N TYR A 273 17.50 11.89 1.76
CA TYR A 273 16.54 11.06 2.49
C TYR A 273 15.12 11.62 2.36
N ASN A 274 14.16 10.71 2.22
CA ASN A 274 12.76 10.99 2.47
C ASN A 274 12.51 10.78 3.97
N SER A 275 12.04 11.80 4.69
CA SER A 275 12.08 11.80 6.15
C SER A 275 10.78 12.30 6.77
N THR A 276 10.47 11.75 7.93
CA THR A 276 9.53 12.31 8.90
C THR A 276 10.31 13.19 9.89
N TYR A 277 9.80 14.38 10.15
CA TYR A 277 10.28 15.24 11.22
C TYR A 277 9.24 15.29 12.32
N LEU A 278 9.66 14.93 13.53
CA LEU A 278 8.90 15.11 14.75
C LEU A 278 9.41 16.36 15.47
N PHE A 279 8.51 17.29 15.75
CA PHE A 279 8.75 18.41 16.67
C PHE A 279 7.88 18.21 17.90
N ASP A 280 8.47 18.20 19.09
CA ASP A 280 7.77 18.13 20.37
C ASP A 280 8.55 18.90 21.45
N LYS A 281 7.88 19.78 22.18
CA LYS A 281 8.46 20.56 23.29
C LYS A 281 9.73 21.32 22.92
N GLY A 282 9.79 21.89 21.70
CA GLY A 282 10.94 22.64 21.17
C GLY A 282 12.08 21.79 20.59
N GLU A 283 12.03 20.48 20.75
CA GLU A 283 13.00 19.55 20.18
C GLU A 283 12.58 19.10 18.77
N VAL A 284 13.56 18.70 17.94
CA VAL A 284 13.32 18.12 16.63
C VAL A 284 14.05 16.78 16.48
N LYS A 285 13.34 15.78 15.95
CA LYS A 285 13.90 14.49 15.61
C LYS A 285 13.59 14.16 14.17
N ARG A 286 14.59 13.84 13.35
CA ARG A 286 14.45 13.34 11.97
C ARG A 286 14.46 11.82 12.00
N LEU A 287 13.55 11.20 11.22
CA LEU A 287 13.39 9.77 11.07
C LEU A 287 13.30 9.46 9.57
N ASP A 288 14.33 8.84 9.06
CA ASP A 288 14.48 8.56 7.64
C ASP A 288 13.72 7.29 7.24
N LYS A 289 13.21 7.26 6.02
CA LYS A 289 12.52 6.12 5.43
C LYS A 289 13.43 4.91 5.37
N LEU A 290 12.92 3.73 5.79
CA LEU A 290 13.67 2.48 5.81
C LEU A 290 13.56 1.72 4.48
N ILE A 291 12.34 1.63 3.92
CA ILE A 291 12.06 0.82 2.73
C ILE A 291 11.60 1.73 1.60
N LEU A 292 12.44 1.84 0.59
CA LEU A 292 12.20 2.67 -0.58
C LEU A 292 11.20 2.02 -1.54
N VAL A 293 10.51 2.84 -2.32
CA VAL A 293 9.59 2.37 -3.36
C VAL A 293 10.39 1.86 -4.56
N PRO A 294 10.23 0.58 -4.95
CA PRO A 294 10.88 0.06 -6.15
C PRO A 294 10.51 0.87 -7.40
N PHE A 295 11.49 1.26 -8.20
CA PHE A 295 11.41 2.10 -9.39
C PHE A 295 10.90 3.55 -9.18
N GLY A 296 10.49 3.89 -7.96
CA GLY A 296 10.10 5.26 -7.61
C GLY A 296 11.20 6.01 -6.84
N GLU A 297 11.81 5.37 -5.85
CA GLU A 297 12.85 5.95 -5.00
C GLU A 297 14.19 5.22 -5.12
N GLU A 298 14.16 3.98 -5.56
CA GLU A 298 15.36 3.18 -5.88
C GLU A 298 15.11 2.31 -7.12
N ILE A 299 16.17 1.96 -7.84
CA ILE A 299 16.11 1.00 -8.94
C ILE A 299 16.60 -0.36 -8.42
N PRO A 300 15.70 -1.35 -8.18
CA PRO A 300 16.04 -2.65 -7.60
C PRO A 300 16.63 -3.62 -8.63
N LEU A 301 17.62 -3.15 -9.40
CA LEU A 301 18.29 -3.91 -10.45
C LEU A 301 19.81 -3.95 -10.20
N PRO A 302 20.53 -4.94 -10.77
CA PRO A 302 21.98 -5.00 -10.68
C PRO A 302 22.63 -3.69 -11.15
N ASN A 303 23.72 -3.28 -10.49
CA ASN A 303 24.35 -1.96 -10.69
C ASN A 303 24.63 -1.61 -12.16
N PHE A 304 24.98 -2.58 -13.01
CA PHE A 304 25.25 -2.31 -14.43
C PHE A 304 23.99 -1.88 -15.19
N ILE A 305 22.82 -2.46 -14.87
CA ILE A 305 21.52 -2.08 -15.45
C ILE A 305 21.06 -0.76 -14.84
N LYS A 306 21.15 -0.63 -13.51
CA LYS A 306 20.82 0.59 -12.77
C LYS A 306 21.57 1.80 -13.33
N ASN A 307 22.90 1.69 -13.51
CA ASN A 307 23.71 2.77 -14.07
C ASN A 307 23.31 3.12 -15.51
N LEU A 308 22.95 2.12 -16.32
CA LEU A 308 22.47 2.35 -17.67
C LEU A 308 21.14 3.11 -17.68
N ILE A 309 20.18 2.71 -16.85
CA ILE A 309 18.87 3.36 -16.70
C ILE A 309 19.05 4.80 -16.20
N ASN A 310 19.83 5.01 -15.14
CA ASN A 310 20.11 6.34 -14.61
C ASN A 310 20.74 7.27 -15.65
N LYS A 311 21.65 6.74 -16.46
CA LYS A 311 22.31 7.52 -17.52
C LYS A 311 21.35 7.88 -18.66
N ILE A 312 20.41 7.00 -19.02
CA ILE A 312 19.49 7.20 -20.14
C ILE A 312 18.28 8.06 -19.76
N PHE A 313 17.72 7.84 -18.55
CA PHE A 313 16.42 8.37 -18.18
C PHE A 313 16.47 9.44 -17.08
N PHE A 314 17.48 9.46 -16.23
CA PHE A 314 17.48 10.29 -15.03
C PHE A 314 18.68 11.24 -14.91
N ASP A 315 19.43 11.48 -16.00
CA ASP A 315 20.62 12.36 -16.02
C ASP A 315 21.57 12.11 -14.83
N SER A 316 21.71 10.84 -14.42
CA SER A 316 22.50 10.43 -13.26
C SER A 316 21.94 10.94 -11.91
N ALA A 317 20.62 11.12 -11.79
CA ALA A 317 19.98 11.44 -10.54
C ALA A 317 20.38 10.43 -9.43
N VAL A 318 20.58 10.94 -8.23
CA VAL A 318 20.97 10.12 -7.09
C VAL A 318 19.71 9.50 -6.49
N ASP A 319 19.71 8.18 -6.31
CA ASP A 319 18.65 7.50 -5.56
C ASP A 319 18.56 8.05 -4.14
N TYR A 320 17.39 7.94 -3.54
CA TYR A 320 17.24 8.18 -2.13
C TYR A 320 18.08 7.17 -1.33
N SER A 321 18.61 7.64 -0.21
CA SER A 321 19.21 6.78 0.80
C SER A 321 18.15 6.36 1.81
N HIS A 322 18.36 5.25 2.49
CA HIS A 322 17.43 4.70 3.45
C HIS A 322 18.06 4.56 4.85
N ALA A 323 17.20 4.48 5.86
CA ALA A 323 17.61 4.13 7.23
C ALA A 323 18.12 2.68 7.31
N ASN A 324 18.85 2.35 8.37
CA ASN A 324 19.36 0.99 8.59
C ASN A 324 18.43 0.11 9.44
N SER A 325 17.46 0.72 10.12
CA SER A 325 16.52 0.02 11.00
C SER A 325 15.22 0.81 11.10
N VAL A 326 14.16 0.12 11.57
CA VAL A 326 12.89 0.77 11.93
C VAL A 326 13.13 1.87 12.97
N SER A 327 12.34 2.92 12.88
CA SER A 327 12.44 4.06 13.79
C SER A 327 11.16 4.25 14.60
N ASP A 328 11.36 4.52 15.89
CA ASP A 328 10.30 4.84 16.81
C ASP A 328 10.57 6.20 17.46
N TYR A 329 9.51 6.81 17.93
CA TYR A 329 9.57 7.98 18.79
C TYR A 329 8.55 7.88 19.91
N GLU A 330 8.65 8.75 20.90
CA GLU A 330 7.82 8.73 22.07
C GLU A 330 7.19 10.10 22.29
N ILE A 331 5.88 10.12 22.57
CA ILE A 331 5.15 11.33 22.93
C ILE A 331 4.38 11.01 24.22
N ASP A 332 4.65 11.78 25.28
CA ASP A 332 4.04 11.62 26.60
C ASP A 332 4.06 10.17 27.14
N GLY A 333 5.21 9.48 26.98
CA GLY A 333 5.41 8.10 27.44
C GLY A 333 4.80 7.03 26.51
N VAL A 334 4.22 7.41 25.36
CA VAL A 334 3.66 6.47 24.39
C VAL A 334 4.61 6.29 23.22
N LYS A 335 5.07 5.04 23.03
CA LYS A 335 5.93 4.67 21.91
C LYS A 335 5.11 4.50 20.63
N ILE A 336 5.54 5.17 19.54
CA ILE A 336 4.87 5.21 18.24
C ILE A 336 5.89 4.83 17.16
N ARG A 337 5.51 3.87 16.28
CA ARG A 337 6.29 3.50 15.10
C ARG A 337 6.12 4.55 14.01
N ASN A 338 7.25 5.02 13.46
CA ASN A 338 7.27 5.85 12.26
C ASN A 338 7.12 5.00 11.00
N ALA A 339 6.36 5.49 10.01
CA ALA A 339 6.30 4.90 8.68
C ALA A 339 6.04 5.95 7.60
N ILE A 340 6.67 5.79 6.44
CA ILE A 340 6.52 6.71 5.30
C ILE A 340 6.02 5.93 4.08
N CYS A 341 4.78 6.20 3.67
CA CYS A 341 4.17 5.72 2.44
C CYS A 341 4.18 4.18 2.29
N TYR A 342 4.82 3.68 1.24
CA TYR A 342 4.91 2.26 0.89
C TYR A 342 5.38 1.38 2.05
N GLU A 343 6.37 1.83 2.82
CA GLU A 343 6.93 1.01 3.89
C GLU A 343 5.89 0.65 4.98
N ALA A 344 4.86 1.47 5.18
CA ALA A 344 3.77 1.18 6.12
C ALA A 344 2.99 -0.10 5.76
N THR A 345 3.10 -0.59 4.52
CA THR A 345 2.49 -1.85 4.07
C THR A 345 3.41 -3.06 4.22
N ARG A 346 4.67 -2.88 4.64
CA ARG A 346 5.70 -3.91 4.71
C ARG A 346 5.75 -4.56 6.09
N ASP A 347 5.91 -5.89 6.12
CA ASP A 347 5.97 -6.67 7.36
C ASP A 347 7.14 -6.26 8.27
N GLU A 348 8.23 -5.77 7.67
CA GLU A 348 9.42 -5.29 8.38
C GLU A 348 9.12 -4.12 9.33
N LEU A 349 8.13 -3.28 9.03
CA LEU A 349 7.73 -2.16 9.90
C LEU A 349 6.95 -2.63 11.14
N PHE A 350 6.52 -3.88 11.19
CA PHE A 350 5.76 -4.45 12.30
C PHE A 350 6.59 -5.36 13.21
N VAL A 351 7.93 -5.35 13.06
CA VAL A 351 8.84 -5.97 14.02
C VAL A 351 8.53 -5.43 15.41
N ASP A 352 8.58 -6.31 16.43
CA ASP A 352 8.22 -6.03 17.84
C ASP A 352 6.76 -5.64 18.07
N LYS A 353 5.88 -5.81 17.06
CA LYS A 353 4.43 -5.59 17.13
C LYS A 353 4.07 -4.25 17.77
N PRO A 354 4.39 -3.11 17.13
CA PRO A 354 4.09 -1.80 17.68
C PRO A 354 2.60 -1.65 17.93
N LYS A 355 2.22 -1.08 19.09
CA LYS A 355 0.80 -0.84 19.41
C LYS A 355 0.22 0.26 18.53
N PHE A 356 1.03 1.28 18.25
CA PHE A 356 0.66 2.45 17.48
C PHE A 356 1.68 2.73 16.39
N MET A 357 1.18 3.11 15.22
CA MET A 357 1.98 3.57 14.09
C MET A 357 1.40 4.88 13.58
N ILE A 358 2.23 5.85 13.27
CA ILE A 358 1.86 7.01 12.47
C ILE A 358 2.52 6.84 11.09
N ALA A 359 1.68 6.82 10.07
CA ALA A 359 2.10 6.70 8.67
C ALA A 359 1.75 7.98 7.92
N ILE A 360 2.72 8.55 7.23
CA ILE A 360 2.54 9.70 6.35
C ILE A 360 2.71 9.27 4.90
N THR A 361 1.82 9.70 4.00
CA THR A 361 1.77 9.19 2.62
C THR A 361 1.45 10.28 1.61
N ASN A 362 1.99 10.11 0.40
CA ASN A 362 1.64 10.93 -0.76
C ASN A 362 1.09 10.05 -1.91
N ASN A 363 -0.22 9.91 -1.99
CA ASN A 363 -0.93 9.16 -3.03
C ASN A 363 -1.13 9.96 -4.32
N ALA A 364 -0.81 11.26 -4.35
CA ALA A 364 -0.94 12.09 -5.55
C ALA A 364 -0.04 11.62 -6.72
N TRP A 365 1.00 10.84 -6.44
CA TRP A 365 1.82 10.17 -7.46
C TRP A 365 1.02 9.28 -8.41
N PHE A 366 -0.08 8.71 -7.93
CA PHE A 366 -0.85 7.69 -8.63
C PHE A 366 -2.31 8.10 -8.87
N ALA A 367 -2.66 9.35 -8.61
CA ALA A 367 -4.01 9.87 -8.83
C ALA A 367 -4.23 10.23 -10.33
N PRO A 368 -5.45 9.98 -10.88
CA PRO A 368 -6.54 9.21 -10.28
C PRO A 368 -6.39 7.69 -10.54
N SER A 369 -6.39 6.88 -9.51
CA SER A 369 -6.29 5.42 -9.66
C SER A 369 -6.88 4.65 -8.47
N THR A 370 -6.80 3.32 -8.54
CA THR A 370 -7.20 2.41 -7.45
C THR A 370 -6.12 2.21 -6.39
N GLN A 371 -4.93 2.79 -6.53
CA GLN A 371 -3.81 2.62 -5.61
C GLN A 371 -4.16 3.02 -4.16
N PRO A 372 -4.83 4.17 -3.88
CA PRO A 372 -5.15 4.55 -2.50
C PRO A 372 -6.02 3.52 -1.78
N ASN A 373 -7.00 2.93 -2.50
CA ASN A 373 -7.89 1.91 -1.96
C ASN A 373 -7.12 0.61 -1.66
N LEU A 374 -6.26 0.19 -2.58
CA LEU A 374 -5.44 -1.00 -2.40
C LEU A 374 -4.47 -0.83 -1.21
N GLN A 375 -3.83 0.34 -1.09
CA GLN A 375 -2.97 0.67 0.06
C GLN A 375 -3.75 0.66 1.37
N SER A 376 -4.94 1.28 1.41
CA SER A 376 -5.80 1.28 2.59
C SER A 376 -6.14 -0.14 3.05
N LYS A 377 -6.50 -1.04 2.11
CA LYS A 377 -6.77 -2.45 2.42
C LYS A 377 -5.54 -3.19 2.94
N LEU A 378 -4.37 -2.93 2.38
CA LEU A 378 -3.11 -3.48 2.90
C LEU A 378 -2.85 -3.02 4.33
N LEU A 379 -3.01 -1.74 4.62
CA LEU A 379 -2.85 -1.20 5.98
C LEU A 379 -3.86 -1.81 6.96
N LYS A 380 -5.13 -2.00 6.56
CA LYS A 380 -6.15 -2.69 7.36
C LYS A 380 -5.75 -4.14 7.65
N LEU A 381 -5.25 -4.86 6.63
CA LEU A 381 -4.73 -6.21 6.81
C LEU A 381 -3.56 -6.25 7.80
N LYS A 382 -2.59 -5.33 7.68
CA LYS A 382 -1.45 -5.24 8.59
C LYS A 382 -1.88 -4.85 10.00
N ALA A 383 -2.77 -3.87 10.14
CA ALA A 383 -3.34 -3.48 11.43
C ALA A 383 -3.97 -4.70 12.14
N TYR A 384 -4.79 -5.47 11.42
CA TYR A 384 -5.40 -6.70 11.95
C TYR A 384 -4.35 -7.75 12.32
N LYS A 385 -3.42 -8.06 11.40
CA LYS A 385 -2.38 -9.10 11.56
C LYS A 385 -1.49 -8.85 12.76
N TYR A 386 -1.07 -7.59 12.97
CA TYR A 386 -0.11 -7.20 14.00
C TYR A 386 -0.73 -6.57 15.25
N LYS A 387 -2.05 -6.37 15.25
CA LYS A 387 -2.78 -5.70 16.35
C LYS A 387 -2.27 -4.27 16.58
N THR A 388 -1.97 -3.57 15.51
CA THR A 388 -1.44 -2.21 15.50
C THR A 388 -2.52 -1.23 15.06
N THR A 389 -2.77 -0.17 15.82
CA THR A 389 -3.58 0.96 15.36
C THR A 389 -2.69 1.89 14.53
N ILE A 390 -3.10 2.16 13.29
CA ILE A 390 -2.35 2.99 12.34
C ILE A 390 -3.09 4.31 12.13
N TYR A 391 -2.41 5.41 12.41
CA TYR A 391 -2.85 6.77 12.11
C TYR A 391 -2.21 7.20 10.79
N HIS A 392 -3.02 7.29 9.74
CA HIS A 392 -2.56 7.48 8.37
C HIS A 392 -2.95 8.86 7.85
N SER A 393 -1.97 9.75 7.70
CA SER A 393 -2.12 11.09 7.13
C SER A 393 -1.69 11.10 5.67
N VAL A 394 -2.54 11.61 4.76
CA VAL A 394 -2.40 11.38 3.32
C VAL A 394 -2.60 12.65 2.50
N ASN A 395 -1.73 12.83 1.48
CA ASN A 395 -1.99 13.73 0.36
C ASN A 395 -2.59 12.94 -0.83
N GLY A 396 -3.69 13.42 -1.42
CA GLY A 396 -4.34 12.84 -2.60
C GLY A 396 -5.41 11.77 -2.29
N SER A 397 -5.65 11.47 -0.99
CA SER A 397 -6.79 10.67 -0.53
C SER A 397 -7.13 10.98 0.93
N PRO A 398 -8.28 10.53 1.46
CA PRO A 398 -8.65 10.79 2.85
C PRO A 398 -7.68 10.17 3.86
N SER A 399 -7.33 10.94 4.89
CA SER A 399 -6.62 10.44 6.07
C SER A 399 -7.57 9.66 6.98
N GLN A 400 -7.06 8.66 7.69
CA GLN A 400 -7.90 7.77 8.48
C GLN A 400 -7.15 7.14 9.66
N MET A 401 -7.87 6.81 10.72
CA MET A 401 -7.42 5.90 11.76
C MET A 401 -7.84 4.47 11.37
N ILE A 402 -6.88 3.57 11.29
CA ILE A 402 -7.08 2.17 10.95
C ILE A 402 -6.84 1.32 12.19
N THR A 403 -7.85 0.57 12.58
CA THR A 403 -7.82 -0.27 13.79
C THR A 403 -7.70 -1.75 13.44
N PRO A 404 -7.17 -2.55 14.36
CA PRO A 404 -7.08 -4.01 14.22
C PRO A 404 -8.42 -4.71 13.99
#